data_2c4fd0d0b0b93ff785ad237e2a330a5c
#
_entry.id   2c4fd0d0b0b93ff785ad237e2a330a5c
#
_cell.length_a   1.000
_cell.length_b   1.000
_cell.length_c   1.000
_cell.angle_alpha   90.00
_cell.angle_beta   90.00
_cell.angle_gamma   90.00
#
_symmetry.space_group_name_H-M   'P 1'
#
loop_
_entity.id
_entity.type
_entity.pdbx_description
1 polymer ?
#
loop_
_entity_poly.entity_id
_entity_poly.type
_entity_poly.pdbx_seq_one_letter_code
_entity_poly.pdbx_strand_id
1 'polypeptide(L)'
;SPATDAERAAFANRVGADLVISVHCDWEPSGKGAGAATFYYGSARTASMVGRRFAELLQDHVVKRTGFDDCSIHANTWDLLRMTRMATVRLEAGYLSNAHDLERLTESHTRQEFAEAIASAIHDFFSPG
;
A
#
# COMPACT_ATOMS: atom_id res chain seq x y z
N SER A 1 18.16 -1.70 15.72
CA SER A 1 17.93 -1.45 14.29
C SER A 1 16.46 -1.72 13.92
N PRO A 2 15.96 -1.11 12.86
CA PRO A 2 14.59 -1.36 12.44
C PRO A 2 14.39 -2.82 12.01
N ALA A 3 13.18 -3.33 12.20
CA ALA A 3 12.85 -4.69 11.80
C ALA A 3 12.94 -4.84 10.27
N THR A 4 13.42 -6.01 9.84
CA THR A 4 13.43 -6.34 8.41
C THR A 4 12.03 -6.75 7.95
N ASP A 5 11.81 -6.80 6.65
CA ASP A 5 10.55 -7.31 6.10
C ASP A 5 10.30 -8.76 6.49
N ALA A 6 11.34 -9.59 6.55
CA ALA A 6 11.21 -10.97 7.01
C ALA A 6 10.74 -11.03 8.49
N GLU A 7 11.29 -10.17 9.33
CA GLU A 7 10.88 -10.09 10.74
C GLU A 7 9.45 -9.59 10.88
N ARG A 8 9.05 -8.59 10.09
CA ARG A 8 7.67 -8.09 10.07
C ARG A 8 6.69 -9.15 9.61
N ALA A 9 7.04 -9.90 8.58
CA ALA A 9 6.22 -11.01 8.09
C ALA A 9 6.06 -12.10 9.16
N ALA A 10 7.16 -12.49 9.81
CA ALA A 10 7.14 -13.47 10.87
C ALA A 10 6.24 -13.01 12.03
N PHE A 11 6.30 -11.74 12.40
CA PHE A 11 5.44 -11.19 13.44
C PHE A 11 3.96 -11.26 13.05
N ALA A 12 3.62 -10.82 11.83
CA ALA A 12 2.24 -10.86 11.34
C ALA A 12 1.69 -12.29 11.34
N ASN A 13 2.49 -13.25 10.87
CA ASN A 13 2.10 -14.66 10.84
C ASN A 13 1.90 -15.21 12.25
N ARG A 14 2.78 -14.87 13.19
CA ARG A 14 2.71 -15.34 14.57
C ARG A 14 1.47 -14.84 15.31
N VAL A 15 1.12 -13.56 15.13
CA VAL A 15 -0.07 -13.00 15.78
C VAL A 15 -1.36 -13.33 15.03
N GLY A 16 -1.27 -13.94 13.85
CA GLY A 16 -2.45 -14.28 13.06
C GLY A 16 -3.21 -13.05 12.56
N ALA A 17 -2.48 -12.04 12.06
CA ALA A 17 -3.11 -10.86 11.52
C ALA A 17 -4.06 -11.22 10.38
N ASP A 18 -5.16 -10.48 10.25
CA ASP A 18 -6.13 -10.67 9.18
C ASP A 18 -5.75 -9.90 7.93
N LEU A 19 -4.90 -8.90 8.07
CA LEU A 19 -4.48 -8.01 6.98
C LEU A 19 -3.19 -7.31 7.39
N VAL A 20 -2.29 -7.12 6.44
CA VAL A 20 -1.05 -6.35 6.63
C VAL A 20 -1.00 -5.23 5.60
N ILE A 21 -0.81 -4.02 6.06
CA ILE A 21 -0.64 -2.85 5.20
C ILE A 21 0.68 -2.19 5.54
N SER A 22 1.59 -2.14 4.57
CA SER A 22 2.86 -1.42 4.70
C SER A 22 2.72 -0.11 3.94
N VAL A 23 3.01 1.01 4.59
CA VAL A 23 2.87 2.33 3.96
C VAL A 23 4.25 2.95 3.80
N HIS A 24 4.57 3.35 2.58
CA HIS A 24 5.83 3.97 2.23
C HIS A 24 5.61 5.20 1.37
N CYS A 25 6.58 6.09 1.36
CA CYS A 25 6.69 7.11 0.32
C CYS A 25 7.86 6.72 -0.56
N ASP A 26 7.71 6.96 -1.86
CA ASP A 26 8.73 6.57 -2.83
C ASP A 26 9.69 7.72 -3.13
N TRP A 27 10.77 7.42 -3.82
CA TRP A 27 11.76 8.39 -4.25
C TRP A 27 12.43 7.89 -5.52
N GLU A 28 12.64 8.79 -6.49
CA GLU A 28 13.40 8.45 -7.68
C GLU A 28 14.17 9.70 -8.16
N PRO A 29 15.36 9.52 -8.78
CA PRO A 29 16.29 10.64 -9.00
C PRO A 29 15.83 11.70 -9.99
N SER A 30 14.93 11.38 -10.92
CA SER A 30 14.50 12.35 -11.95
C SER A 30 13.57 13.44 -11.40
N GLY A 31 12.89 13.17 -10.28
CA GLY A 31 11.84 14.04 -9.76
C GLY A 31 10.53 13.99 -10.53
N LYS A 32 10.44 13.17 -11.58
CA LYS A 32 9.25 13.09 -12.44
C LYS A 32 8.22 12.09 -11.94
N GLY A 33 8.63 11.09 -11.14
CA GLY A 33 7.70 10.15 -10.56
C GLY A 33 6.75 10.87 -9.61
N ALA A 34 5.45 10.57 -9.72
CA ALA A 34 4.41 11.17 -8.90
C ALA A 34 3.23 10.23 -8.80
N GLY A 35 2.46 10.33 -7.71
CA GLY A 35 1.23 9.59 -7.53
C GLY A 35 1.35 8.43 -6.56
N ALA A 36 0.26 7.68 -6.44
CA ALA A 36 0.13 6.57 -5.49
C ALA A 36 -0.06 5.24 -6.23
N ALA A 37 0.52 4.18 -5.68
CA ALA A 37 0.40 2.83 -6.21
C ALA A 37 0.25 1.84 -5.06
N THR A 38 -0.43 0.72 -5.31
CA THR A 38 -0.54 -0.36 -4.32
C THR A 38 -0.03 -1.66 -4.91
N PHE A 39 0.81 -2.34 -4.14
CA PHE A 39 1.45 -3.59 -4.56
C PHE A 39 0.91 -4.77 -3.75
N TYR A 40 0.72 -5.90 -4.42
CA TYR A 40 0.29 -7.16 -3.82
C TYR A 40 1.22 -8.29 -4.27
N TYR A 41 1.13 -9.45 -3.62
CA TYR A 41 1.99 -10.57 -4.01
C TYR A 41 1.57 -11.14 -5.36
N GLY A 42 2.49 -11.24 -6.26
CA GLY A 42 2.30 -11.93 -7.52
C GLY A 42 3.61 -12.18 -8.24
N SER A 43 3.72 -13.34 -8.85
CA SER A 43 4.85 -13.74 -9.68
C SER A 43 4.32 -14.22 -11.04
N ALA A 44 5.23 -14.67 -11.91
CA ALA A 44 4.85 -15.22 -13.21
C ALA A 44 3.97 -16.48 -13.10
N ARG A 45 3.99 -17.16 -11.94
CA ARG A 45 3.30 -18.46 -11.75
C ARG A 45 2.05 -18.36 -10.89
N THR A 46 2.00 -17.42 -9.96
CA THR A 46 0.91 -17.36 -9.00
C THR A 46 0.76 -15.94 -8.47
N ALA A 47 -0.42 -15.64 -7.94
CA ALA A 47 -0.71 -14.36 -7.32
C ALA A 47 -1.68 -14.56 -6.17
N SER A 48 -1.59 -13.66 -5.17
CA SER A 48 -2.56 -13.63 -4.09
C SER A 48 -3.83 -12.93 -4.58
N MET A 49 -4.89 -13.70 -4.75
CA MET A 49 -6.19 -13.13 -5.16
C MET A 49 -6.78 -12.25 -4.08
N VAL A 50 -6.59 -12.62 -2.81
CA VAL A 50 -7.06 -11.84 -1.67
C VAL A 50 -6.27 -10.53 -1.56
N GLY A 51 -4.95 -10.60 -1.73
CA GLY A 51 -4.10 -9.41 -1.75
C GLY A 51 -4.46 -8.48 -2.88
N ARG A 52 -4.69 -9.01 -4.06
CA ARG A 52 -5.11 -8.22 -5.22
C ARG A 52 -6.44 -7.50 -4.97
N ARG A 53 -7.41 -8.22 -4.42
CA ARG A 53 -8.73 -7.63 -4.12
C ARG A 53 -8.60 -6.45 -3.16
N PHE A 54 -7.82 -6.62 -2.10
CA PHE A 54 -7.60 -5.51 -1.16
C PHE A 54 -6.83 -4.36 -1.83
N ALA A 55 -5.84 -4.66 -2.66
CA ALA A 55 -5.09 -3.64 -3.40
C ALA A 55 -6.02 -2.81 -4.29
N GLU A 56 -6.96 -3.44 -4.97
CA GLU A 56 -7.94 -2.72 -5.80
C GLU A 56 -8.79 -1.77 -4.96
N LEU A 57 -9.30 -2.25 -3.81
CA LEU A 57 -10.09 -1.42 -2.89
C LEU A 57 -9.27 -0.24 -2.36
N LEU A 58 -8.06 -0.51 -1.89
CA LEU A 58 -7.20 0.52 -1.32
C LEU A 58 -6.82 1.57 -2.34
N GLN A 59 -6.40 1.15 -3.53
CA GLN A 59 -6.00 2.08 -4.59
C GLN A 59 -7.16 2.98 -4.99
N ASP A 60 -8.36 2.42 -5.13
CA ASP A 60 -9.55 3.17 -5.50
C ASP A 60 -9.88 4.24 -4.45
N HIS A 61 -9.90 3.87 -3.18
CA HIS A 61 -10.18 4.82 -2.09
C HIS A 61 -9.11 5.90 -1.98
N VAL A 62 -7.83 5.52 -2.14
CA VAL A 62 -6.73 6.47 -2.06
C VAL A 62 -6.83 7.52 -3.17
N VAL A 63 -6.99 7.07 -4.41
CA VAL A 63 -7.04 7.99 -5.55
C VAL A 63 -8.25 8.93 -5.45
N LYS A 64 -9.41 8.40 -5.12
CA LYS A 64 -10.64 9.21 -5.02
C LYS A 64 -10.58 10.22 -3.90
N ARG A 65 -10.04 9.85 -2.75
CA ARG A 65 -10.04 10.72 -1.57
C ARG A 65 -8.89 11.72 -1.58
N THR A 66 -7.71 11.31 -2.02
CA THR A 66 -6.53 12.19 -1.97
C THR A 66 -6.31 12.99 -3.25
N GLY A 67 -6.81 12.51 -4.38
CA GLY A 67 -6.56 13.13 -5.68
C GLY A 67 -5.15 12.98 -6.19
N PHE A 68 -4.32 12.12 -5.57
CA PHE A 68 -3.00 11.79 -6.11
C PHE A 68 -3.17 11.05 -7.44
N ASP A 69 -2.19 11.21 -8.33
CA ASP A 69 -2.21 10.50 -9.61
C ASP A 69 -2.29 8.99 -9.38
N ASP A 70 -3.10 8.33 -10.20
CA ASP A 70 -3.33 6.90 -10.09
C ASP A 70 -2.24 6.12 -10.82
N CYS A 71 -1.30 5.56 -10.06
CA CYS A 71 -0.24 4.71 -10.60
C CYS A 71 -0.63 3.23 -10.57
N SER A 72 -1.90 2.91 -10.33
CA SER A 72 -2.49 1.57 -10.42
C SER A 72 -1.99 0.59 -9.37
N ILE A 73 -2.44 -0.67 -9.48
CA ILE A 73 -1.97 -1.78 -8.65
C ILE A 73 -0.97 -2.60 -9.43
N HIS A 74 -0.05 -3.24 -8.72
CA HIS A 74 1.03 -4.03 -9.33
C HIS A 74 1.34 -5.27 -8.51
N ALA A 75 1.70 -6.34 -9.19
CA ALA A 75 2.21 -7.54 -8.55
C ALA A 75 3.71 -7.37 -8.26
N ASN A 76 4.17 -7.91 -7.14
CA ASN A 76 5.57 -7.91 -6.78
C ASN A 76 5.88 -9.09 -5.86
N THR A 77 7.16 -9.45 -5.75
CA THR A 77 7.61 -10.60 -4.95
C THR A 77 8.45 -10.18 -3.74
N TRP A 78 8.36 -8.94 -3.30
CA TRP A 78 9.08 -8.47 -2.11
C TRP A 78 8.79 -9.36 -0.90
N ASP A 79 9.79 -9.48 -0.02
CA ASP A 79 9.74 -10.40 1.12
C ASP A 79 8.47 -10.25 1.98
N LEU A 80 8.07 -9.03 2.31
CA LEU A 80 6.88 -8.84 3.13
C LEU A 80 5.63 -9.40 2.45
N LEU A 81 5.49 -9.18 1.15
CA LEU A 81 4.34 -9.68 0.38
C LEU A 81 4.38 -11.21 0.24
N ARG A 82 5.57 -11.76 0.02
CA ARG A 82 5.76 -13.18 -0.27
C ARG A 82 5.70 -14.05 0.98
N MET A 83 6.18 -13.54 2.12
CA MET A 83 6.37 -14.35 3.32
C MET A 83 5.19 -14.32 4.29
N THR A 84 4.21 -13.46 4.06
CA THR A 84 3.00 -13.41 4.89
C THR A 84 1.95 -14.39 4.39
N ARG A 85 1.14 -14.92 5.32
CA ARG A 85 0.10 -15.92 5.02
C ARG A 85 -1.29 -15.33 4.86
N MET A 86 -1.44 -14.04 5.05
CA MET A 86 -2.70 -13.32 4.92
C MET A 86 -2.60 -12.27 3.82
N ALA A 87 -3.71 -11.62 3.50
CA ALA A 87 -3.70 -10.49 2.56
C ALA A 87 -2.70 -9.44 3.03
N THR A 88 -1.77 -9.09 2.16
CA THR A 88 -0.70 -8.12 2.46
C THR A 88 -0.51 -7.22 1.25
N VAL A 89 -0.49 -5.92 1.50
CA VAL A 89 -0.22 -4.93 0.45
C VAL A 89 0.82 -3.93 0.93
N ARG A 90 1.50 -3.30 -0.04
CA ARG A 90 2.35 -2.14 0.20
C ARG A 90 1.75 -0.96 -0.56
N LEU A 91 1.38 0.08 0.19
CA LEU A 91 0.94 1.35 -0.38
C LEU A 91 2.13 2.28 -0.52
N GLU A 92 2.38 2.71 -1.75
CA GLU A 92 3.32 3.80 -2.04
C GLU A 92 2.49 5.09 -2.10
N ALA A 93 2.63 5.92 -1.08
CA ALA A 93 1.80 7.11 -0.87
C ALA A 93 2.46 8.37 -1.44
N GLY A 94 2.81 8.34 -2.72
CA GLY A 94 3.44 9.47 -3.39
C GLY A 94 4.96 9.42 -3.36
N TYR A 95 5.58 10.39 -4.04
CA TYR A 95 7.02 10.48 -4.22
C TYR A 95 7.59 11.68 -3.47
N LEU A 96 8.50 11.44 -2.55
CA LEU A 96 9.20 12.52 -1.83
C LEU A 96 10.11 13.31 -2.77
N SER A 97 10.52 12.72 -3.89
CA SER A 97 11.35 13.36 -4.91
C SER A 97 10.57 14.29 -5.83
N ASN A 98 9.24 14.26 -5.78
CA ASN A 98 8.38 15.13 -6.57
C ASN A 98 7.92 16.31 -5.71
N ALA A 99 8.17 17.53 -6.16
CA ALA A 99 7.88 18.73 -5.36
C ALA A 99 6.40 18.87 -5.00
N HIS A 100 5.50 18.54 -5.92
CA HIS A 100 4.06 18.64 -5.67
C HIS A 100 3.59 17.56 -4.67
N ASP A 101 4.03 16.31 -4.85
CA ASP A 101 3.70 15.25 -3.90
C ASP A 101 4.27 15.56 -2.51
N LEU A 102 5.53 16.00 -2.44
CA LEU A 102 6.17 16.34 -1.18
C LEU A 102 5.42 17.44 -0.44
N GLU A 103 5.05 18.51 -1.14
CA GLU A 103 4.28 19.61 -0.55
C GLU A 103 2.98 19.07 0.08
N ARG A 104 2.24 18.26 -0.64
CA ARG A 104 0.99 17.69 -0.14
C ARG A 104 1.22 16.73 1.01
N LEU A 105 2.25 15.90 0.97
CA LEU A 105 2.55 14.93 2.04
C LEU A 105 2.99 15.61 3.34
N THR A 106 3.45 16.85 3.30
CA THR A 106 3.78 17.61 4.52
C THR A 106 2.55 18.24 5.17
N GLU A 107 1.40 18.25 4.49
CA GLU A 107 0.17 18.80 5.03
C GLU A 107 -0.59 17.75 5.86
N SER A 108 -1.01 18.12 7.06
CA SER A 108 -1.69 17.18 7.96
C SER A 108 -3.02 16.68 7.40
N HIS A 109 -3.77 17.51 6.67
CA HIS A 109 -5.04 17.08 6.10
C HIS A 109 -4.85 16.04 4.98
N THR A 110 -3.74 16.09 4.23
CA THR A 110 -3.44 15.07 3.22
C THR A 110 -3.17 13.72 3.87
N ARG A 111 -2.38 13.72 4.95
CA ARG A 111 -2.14 12.49 5.70
C ARG A 111 -3.42 11.93 6.30
N GLN A 112 -4.32 12.80 6.75
CA GLN A 112 -5.63 12.40 7.24
C GLN A 112 -6.48 11.78 6.13
N GLU A 113 -6.44 12.33 4.93
CA GLU A 113 -7.14 11.75 3.78
C GLU A 113 -6.64 10.34 3.44
N PHE A 114 -5.31 10.12 3.48
CA PHE A 114 -4.75 8.79 3.31
C PHE A 114 -5.25 7.82 4.40
N ALA A 115 -5.24 8.27 5.65
CA ALA A 115 -5.71 7.43 6.76
C ALA A 115 -7.19 7.07 6.60
N GLU A 116 -8.03 8.00 6.19
CA GLU A 116 -9.45 7.75 5.96
C GLU A 116 -9.67 6.81 4.77
N ALA A 117 -8.86 6.94 3.72
CA ALA A 117 -8.92 6.02 2.58
C ALA A 117 -8.58 4.59 2.99
N ILE A 118 -7.54 4.44 3.79
CA ILE A 118 -7.13 3.12 4.32
C ILE A 118 -8.26 2.53 5.18
N ALA A 119 -8.83 3.32 6.09
CA ALA A 119 -9.92 2.87 6.95
C ALA A 119 -11.15 2.45 6.14
N SER A 120 -11.50 3.20 5.11
CA SER A 120 -12.64 2.86 4.23
C SER A 120 -12.38 1.57 3.45
N ALA A 121 -11.17 1.37 2.96
CA ALA A 121 -10.81 0.14 2.25
C ALA A 121 -10.88 -1.08 3.18
N ILE A 122 -10.41 -0.94 4.40
CA ILE A 122 -10.49 -2.01 5.42
C ILE A 122 -11.96 -2.35 5.70
N HIS A 123 -12.77 -1.33 5.89
CA HIS A 123 -14.20 -1.52 6.15
C HIS A 123 -14.87 -2.30 5.01
N ASP A 124 -14.65 -1.86 3.77
CA ASP A 124 -15.25 -2.51 2.60
C ASP A 124 -14.75 -3.95 2.42
N PHE A 125 -13.48 -4.20 2.75
CA PHE A 125 -12.90 -5.52 2.61
C PHE A 125 -13.52 -6.55 3.56
N PHE A 126 -13.78 -6.14 4.80
CA PHE A 126 -14.34 -7.02 5.84
C PHE A 126 -15.87 -6.94 5.97
N SER A 127 -16.51 -6.12 5.18
CA SER A 127 -17.97 -5.95 5.20
C SER A 127 -18.54 -6.30 3.82
N PRO A 128 -18.55 -7.58 3.44
CA PRO A 128 -19.08 -7.99 2.14
C PRO A 128 -20.60 -7.76 2.10
N GLY A 129 -21.06 -7.21 1.02
CA GLY A 129 -22.51 -7.02 0.90
C GLY A 129 -22.96 -6.10 -0.08
#